data_65d73d789129f6d823b88d97c427158f
#
_entry.id   65d73d789129f6d823b88d97c427158f
#
_cell.length_a   1.000
_cell.length_b   1.000
_cell.length_c   1.000
_cell.angle_alpha   90.00
_cell.angle_beta   90.00
_cell.angle_gamma   90.00
#
_symmetry.space_group_name_H-M   'P 1'
#
loop_
_entity.id
_entity.type
_entity.pdbx_description
1 polymer ?
#
loop_
_entity_poly.entity_id
_entity_poly.type
_entity_poly.pdbx_seq_one_letter_code
_entity_poly.pdbx_strand_id
1 'polypeptide(L)'
;MNTEKPTSPPAAESVATDPVDQVIRYHIQTKHHFNRYARSTGFLDWANQPDPFRRFAGAELTPLPLLKPDEEPASPTYEALYHPDAVACQPVSLRTLSRFFEFALALSAWKKGGETEWALRSNPSSGNLHPTE
;
A
#
# COMPACT_ATOMS: atom_id res chain seq x y z
N MET A 1 -31.88 -10.20 -54.87
CA MET A 1 -31.78 -9.61 -53.54
C MET A 1 -30.32 -9.57 -53.17
N ASN A 2 -29.66 -8.39 -53.39
CA ASN A 2 -28.26 -8.19 -53.02
C ASN A 2 -28.23 -7.74 -51.57
N THR A 3 -27.63 -8.56 -50.70
CA THR A 3 -27.34 -8.17 -49.34
C THR A 3 -25.99 -7.47 -49.32
N GLU A 4 -25.98 -6.14 -49.24
CA GLU A 4 -24.78 -5.36 -48.95
C GLU A 4 -24.28 -5.68 -47.54
N LYS A 5 -23.02 -6.06 -47.48
CA LYS A 5 -22.28 -6.27 -46.24
C LYS A 5 -21.96 -4.93 -45.60
N PRO A 6 -22.25 -4.70 -44.32
CA PRO A 6 -21.93 -3.43 -43.67
C PRO A 6 -20.40 -3.24 -43.64
N THR A 7 -19.94 -2.12 -44.22
CA THR A 7 -18.56 -1.69 -44.21
C THR A 7 -18.20 -1.25 -42.80
N SER A 8 -17.17 -1.86 -42.22
CA SER A 8 -16.62 -1.45 -40.93
C SER A 8 -16.08 -0.01 -40.98
N PRO A 9 -16.31 0.81 -39.96
CA PRO A 9 -15.74 2.15 -39.93
C PRO A 9 -14.21 2.10 -39.94
N PRO A 10 -13.53 3.08 -40.57
CA PRO A 10 -12.08 3.12 -40.61
C PRO A 10 -11.51 3.19 -39.20
N ALA A 11 -10.46 2.41 -38.95
CA ALA A 11 -9.71 2.46 -37.71
C ALA A 11 -9.20 3.90 -37.52
N ALA A 12 -9.53 4.51 -36.39
CA ALA A 12 -9.00 5.81 -36.02
C ALA A 12 -7.47 5.69 -35.96
N GLU A 13 -6.77 6.41 -36.83
CA GLU A 13 -5.32 6.58 -36.77
C GLU A 13 -4.97 7.10 -35.39
N SER A 14 -4.24 6.29 -34.62
CA SER A 14 -3.69 6.71 -33.34
C SER A 14 -2.60 7.74 -33.62
N VAL A 15 -2.94 9.03 -33.52
CA VAL A 15 -1.93 10.10 -33.49
C VAL A 15 -1.00 9.77 -32.34
N ALA A 16 0.25 9.44 -32.67
CA ALA A 16 1.29 9.16 -31.69
C ALA A 16 1.45 10.43 -30.81
N THR A 17 0.89 10.39 -29.62
CA THR A 17 0.98 11.50 -28.67
C THR A 17 2.40 11.53 -28.11
N ASP A 18 3.03 12.70 -28.08
CA ASP A 18 4.35 12.89 -27.48
C ASP A 18 4.38 12.23 -26.08
N PRO A 19 5.39 11.41 -25.77
CA PRO A 19 5.56 10.80 -24.45
C PRO A 19 5.52 11.82 -23.30
N VAL A 20 6.04 13.03 -23.51
CA VAL A 20 5.98 14.11 -22.51
C VAL A 20 4.54 14.55 -22.27
N ASP A 21 3.75 14.73 -23.32
CA ASP A 21 2.34 15.08 -23.21
C ASP A 21 1.52 13.97 -22.51
N GLN A 22 1.88 12.71 -22.71
CA GLN A 22 1.24 11.60 -22.00
C GLN A 22 1.49 11.67 -20.50
N VAL A 23 2.73 11.92 -20.08
CA VAL A 23 3.11 12.06 -18.66
C VAL A 23 2.40 13.26 -18.02
N ILE A 24 2.41 14.41 -18.70
CA ILE A 24 1.73 15.63 -18.21
C ILE A 24 0.22 15.37 -18.06
N ARG A 25 -0.40 14.75 -19.05
CA ARG A 25 -1.83 14.40 -19.01
C ARG A 25 -2.14 13.46 -17.86
N TYR A 26 -1.34 12.39 -17.68
CA TYR A 26 -1.48 11.48 -16.57
C TYR A 26 -1.41 12.21 -15.22
N HIS A 27 -0.39 13.05 -15.04
CA HIS A 27 -0.24 13.84 -13.83
C HIS A 27 -1.45 14.73 -13.55
N ILE A 28 -1.96 15.44 -14.56
CA ILE A 28 -3.13 16.32 -14.41
C ILE A 28 -4.40 15.53 -14.08
N GLN A 29 -4.57 14.33 -14.65
CA GLN A 29 -5.77 13.52 -14.47
C GLN A 29 -5.78 12.78 -13.13
N THR A 30 -4.61 12.42 -12.59
CA THR A 30 -4.49 11.58 -11.39
C THR A 30 -4.32 12.36 -10.10
N LYS A 31 -4.03 13.64 -10.14
CA LYS A 31 -3.93 14.45 -8.92
C LYS A 31 -5.26 15.08 -8.52
N HIS A 32 -5.43 15.26 -7.20
CA HIS A 32 -6.50 16.09 -6.66
C HIS A 32 -6.24 17.58 -6.92
N HIS A 33 -7.30 18.31 -7.20
CA HIS A 33 -7.30 19.76 -7.30
C HIS A 33 -8.22 20.34 -6.22
N PHE A 34 -8.08 21.62 -5.95
CA PHE A 34 -8.88 22.28 -4.92
C PHE A 34 -10.40 22.12 -5.14
N ASN A 35 -10.85 22.21 -6.38
CA ASN A 35 -12.27 22.14 -6.75
C ASN A 35 -12.62 20.90 -7.59
N ARG A 36 -11.72 19.94 -7.72
CA ARG A 36 -11.92 18.70 -8.48
C ARG A 36 -11.07 17.58 -7.92
N TYR A 37 -11.70 16.52 -7.46
CA TYR A 37 -10.99 15.31 -7.06
C TYR A 37 -10.44 14.55 -8.27
N ALA A 38 -9.39 13.79 -8.05
CA ALA A 38 -8.91 12.83 -9.01
C ALA A 38 -10.02 11.81 -9.35
N ARG A 39 -9.96 11.25 -10.56
CA ARG A 39 -10.91 10.23 -11.00
C ARG A 39 -10.83 9.03 -10.05
N SER A 40 -11.98 8.59 -9.57
CA SER A 40 -12.10 7.35 -8.81
C SER A 40 -11.85 6.13 -9.70
N THR A 41 -11.24 5.10 -9.14
CA THR A 41 -11.11 3.79 -9.79
C THR A 41 -12.41 3.00 -9.83
N GLY A 42 -13.47 3.50 -9.18
CA GLY A 42 -14.76 2.84 -9.08
C GLY A 42 -15.05 2.35 -7.67
N PHE A 43 -15.92 1.36 -7.58
CA PHE A 43 -16.28 0.74 -6.30
C PHE A 43 -15.35 -0.43 -5.99
N LEU A 44 -14.97 -0.54 -4.71
CA LEU A 44 -14.24 -1.71 -4.22
C LEU A 44 -15.21 -2.89 -4.09
N ASP A 45 -14.79 -4.04 -4.58
CA ASP A 45 -15.50 -5.30 -4.33
C ASP A 45 -15.07 -5.85 -2.97
N TRP A 46 -15.80 -5.47 -1.95
CA TRP A 46 -15.50 -5.86 -0.57
C TRP A 46 -15.59 -7.37 -0.34
N ALA A 47 -16.39 -8.09 -1.12
CA ALA A 47 -16.54 -9.53 -0.99
C ALA A 47 -15.30 -10.31 -1.46
N ASN A 48 -14.55 -9.74 -2.41
CA ASN A 48 -13.34 -10.34 -2.97
C ASN A 48 -12.05 -9.71 -2.43
N GLN A 49 -12.14 -8.88 -1.38
CA GLN A 49 -10.93 -8.36 -0.76
C GLN A 49 -10.16 -9.45 -0.02
N PRO A 50 -8.83 -9.49 -0.14
CA PRO A 50 -8.05 -10.43 0.63
C PRO A 50 -8.17 -10.15 2.14
N ASP A 51 -8.14 -11.22 2.94
CA ASP A 51 -8.06 -11.08 4.39
C ASP A 51 -6.75 -10.32 4.74
N PRO A 52 -6.82 -9.19 5.45
CA PRO A 52 -5.64 -8.45 5.87
C PRO A 52 -4.78 -9.21 6.90
N PHE A 53 -5.34 -10.25 7.53
CA PHE A 53 -4.62 -11.14 8.45
C PHE A 53 -4.29 -12.46 7.76
N ARG A 54 -3.42 -12.42 6.78
CA ARG A 54 -3.07 -13.59 5.99
C ARG A 54 -2.49 -14.71 6.83
N ARG A 55 -2.94 -15.93 6.54
CA ARG A 55 -2.46 -17.15 7.18
C ARG A 55 -2.24 -18.21 6.11
N PHE A 56 -1.14 -18.93 6.24
CA PHE A 56 -0.82 -20.03 5.35
C PHE A 56 -1.16 -21.34 6.05
N ALA A 57 -2.06 -22.13 5.45
CA ALA A 57 -2.44 -23.42 6.01
C ALA A 57 -1.22 -24.35 6.09
N GLY A 58 -1.01 -24.93 7.26
CA GLY A 58 0.13 -25.83 7.51
C GLY A 58 1.46 -25.14 7.83
N ALA A 59 1.54 -23.82 7.78
CA ALA A 59 2.73 -23.10 8.24
C ALA A 59 2.80 -23.09 9.78
N GLU A 60 4.01 -23.25 10.30
CA GLU A 60 4.26 -23.11 11.73
C GLU A 60 4.07 -21.65 12.16
N LEU A 61 3.41 -21.45 13.29
CA LEU A 61 3.20 -20.15 13.89
C LEU A 61 4.27 -19.88 14.96
N THR A 62 5.09 -18.86 14.73
CA THR A 62 6.03 -18.37 15.73
C THR A 62 5.49 -17.09 16.37
N PRO A 63 5.06 -17.12 17.65
CA PRO A 63 4.59 -15.93 18.33
C PRO A 63 5.75 -14.95 18.56
N LEU A 64 5.55 -13.69 18.19
CA LEU A 64 6.50 -12.62 18.41
C LEU A 64 6.13 -11.86 19.69
N PRO A 65 7.05 -11.76 20.69
CA PRO A 65 6.78 -10.99 21.90
C PRO A 65 6.72 -9.50 21.62
N LEU A 66 5.63 -8.86 22.01
CA LEU A 66 5.51 -7.39 21.92
C LEU A 66 6.52 -6.69 22.82
N LEU A 67 6.89 -5.48 22.46
CA LEU A 67 7.71 -4.60 23.29
C LEU A 67 6.93 -4.20 24.55
N LYS A 68 7.62 -4.18 25.66
CA LYS A 68 7.09 -3.59 26.88
C LYS A 68 7.40 -2.08 26.89
N PRO A 69 6.63 -1.26 27.60
CA PRO A 69 6.87 0.19 27.66
C PRO A 69 8.27 0.60 28.14
N ASP A 70 8.88 -0.23 29.00
CA ASP A 70 10.23 -0.04 29.54
C ASP A 70 11.35 -0.58 28.63
N GLU A 71 10.98 -1.23 27.55
CA GLU A 71 11.90 -1.83 26.58
C GLU A 71 12.00 -1.02 25.27
N GLU A 72 11.47 0.19 25.26
CA GLU A 72 11.52 1.05 24.09
C GLU A 72 12.97 1.31 23.70
N PRO A 73 13.36 1.02 22.43
CA PRO A 73 14.74 1.22 22.01
C PRO A 73 15.07 2.72 21.97
N ALA A 74 16.28 3.08 22.36
CA ALA A 74 16.78 4.42 22.13
C ALA A 74 16.73 4.74 20.63
N SER A 75 16.03 5.80 20.28
CA SER A 75 15.97 6.28 18.90
C SER A 75 17.22 7.13 18.61
N PRO A 76 17.93 6.86 17.51
CA PRO A 76 18.99 7.76 17.05
C PRO A 76 18.37 9.10 16.62
N THR A 77 19.15 10.16 16.62
CA THR A 77 18.73 11.41 16.00
C THR A 77 18.62 11.22 14.48
N TYR A 78 17.80 12.05 13.84
CA TYR A 78 17.61 11.97 12.39
C TYR A 78 18.95 12.15 11.65
N GLU A 79 19.80 13.06 12.10
CA GLU A 79 21.12 13.31 11.53
C GLU A 79 22.04 12.09 11.65
N ALA A 80 21.95 11.34 12.75
CA ALA A 80 22.77 10.15 12.95
C ALA A 80 22.52 9.07 11.90
N LEU A 81 21.33 9.02 11.30
CA LEU A 81 21.01 8.04 10.25
C LEU A 81 21.86 8.21 8.98
N TYR A 82 22.44 9.38 8.77
CA TYR A 82 23.26 9.69 7.59
C TYR A 82 24.77 9.53 7.86
N HIS A 83 25.16 9.18 9.07
CA HIS A 83 26.55 8.94 9.41
C HIS A 83 26.87 7.46 9.47
N PRO A 84 27.92 6.99 8.77
CA PRO A 84 28.37 5.61 8.91
C PRO A 84 28.63 5.25 10.37
N ASP A 85 28.23 4.06 10.78
CA ASP A 85 28.46 3.47 12.11
C ASP A 85 27.81 4.22 13.29
N ALA A 86 27.04 5.28 13.06
CA ALA A 86 26.33 6.01 14.12
C ALA A 86 25.18 5.20 14.74
N VAL A 87 24.65 4.21 14.01
CA VAL A 87 23.63 3.29 14.49
C VAL A 87 24.22 1.89 14.55
N ALA A 88 24.36 1.37 15.75
CA ALA A 88 24.93 0.03 15.95
C ALA A 88 24.02 -1.08 15.39
N CYS A 89 24.64 -2.00 14.65
CA CYS A 89 23.94 -3.22 14.20
C CYS A 89 23.50 -4.05 15.41
N GLN A 90 22.28 -4.60 15.31
CA GLN A 90 21.75 -5.49 16.33
C GLN A 90 21.85 -6.95 15.86
N PRO A 91 22.13 -7.90 16.74
CA PRO A 91 22.14 -9.31 16.39
C PRO A 91 20.73 -9.77 15.96
N VAL A 92 20.69 -10.71 15.02
CA VAL A 92 19.42 -11.35 14.64
C VAL A 92 19.00 -12.27 15.78
N SER A 93 17.87 -11.98 16.39
CA SER A 93 17.26 -12.75 17.47
C SER A 93 15.74 -12.64 17.39
N LEU A 94 15.01 -13.53 18.07
CA LEU A 94 13.54 -13.41 18.12
C LEU A 94 13.12 -12.02 18.65
N ARG A 95 13.86 -11.47 19.60
CA ARG A 95 13.58 -10.16 20.17
C ARG A 95 13.77 -9.01 19.19
N THR A 96 14.87 -9.01 18.42
CA THR A 96 15.15 -7.96 17.43
C THR A 96 14.25 -8.07 16.21
N LEU A 97 13.88 -9.30 15.81
CA LEU A 97 12.87 -9.55 14.78
C LEU A 97 11.48 -9.09 15.22
N SER A 98 11.08 -9.39 16.46
CA SER A 98 9.81 -8.92 17.01
C SER A 98 9.71 -7.40 16.97
N ARG A 99 10.76 -6.71 17.42
CA ARG A 99 10.85 -5.25 17.39
C ARG A 99 10.77 -4.71 15.97
N PHE A 100 11.48 -5.31 15.03
CA PHE A 100 11.43 -4.91 13.64
C PHE A 100 10.00 -5.02 13.07
N PHE A 101 9.34 -6.15 13.27
CA PHE A 101 7.99 -6.34 12.76
C PHE A 101 6.96 -5.50 13.49
N GLU A 102 7.11 -5.25 14.77
CA GLU A 102 6.21 -4.38 15.53
C GLU A 102 6.23 -2.94 14.98
N PHE A 103 7.40 -2.39 14.71
CA PHE A 103 7.50 -1.05 14.13
C PHE A 103 7.18 -0.98 12.63
N ALA A 104 7.43 -2.05 11.89
CA ALA A 104 7.23 -2.05 10.44
C ALA A 104 5.82 -2.46 10.02
N LEU A 105 5.20 -3.45 10.67
CA LEU A 105 4.00 -4.13 10.16
C LEU A 105 2.87 -4.25 11.18
N ALA A 106 3.10 -3.98 12.47
CA ALA A 106 2.09 -4.20 13.49
C ALA A 106 0.86 -3.30 13.32
N LEU A 107 -0.23 -3.72 13.93
CA LEU A 107 -1.43 -2.91 14.09
C LEU A 107 -1.11 -1.64 14.88
N SER A 108 -1.39 -0.49 14.29
CA SER A 108 -1.17 0.81 14.93
C SER A 108 -2.42 1.36 15.59
N ALA A 109 -3.59 1.08 15.01
CA ALA A 109 -4.88 1.54 15.54
C ALA A 109 -6.04 0.77 14.92
N TRP A 110 -7.21 0.89 15.56
CA TRP A 110 -8.50 0.53 14.97
C TRP A 110 -9.31 1.77 14.73
N LYS A 111 -9.99 1.84 13.60
CA LYS A 111 -10.97 2.88 13.29
C LYS A 111 -12.35 2.27 13.19
N LYS A 112 -13.34 3.02 13.65
CA LYS A 112 -14.75 2.67 13.54
C LYS A 112 -15.52 3.78 12.85
N GLY A 113 -16.35 3.41 11.87
CA GLY A 113 -17.26 4.31 11.17
C GLY A 113 -18.61 3.65 10.97
N GLY A 114 -19.64 4.10 11.71
CA GLY A 114 -20.93 3.42 11.75
C GLY A 114 -20.80 2.01 12.29
N GLU A 115 -21.26 1.02 11.52
CA GLU A 115 -21.18 -0.41 11.86
C GLU A 115 -19.92 -1.09 11.34
N THR A 116 -19.06 -0.35 10.64
CA THR A 116 -17.82 -0.91 10.07
C THR A 116 -16.63 -0.56 10.93
N GLU A 117 -15.76 -1.56 11.15
CA GLU A 117 -14.50 -1.41 11.87
C GLU A 117 -13.35 -1.94 11.02
N TRP A 118 -12.22 -1.26 11.03
CA TRP A 118 -11.04 -1.69 10.28
C TRP A 118 -9.75 -1.35 11.00
N ALA A 119 -8.76 -2.23 10.81
CA ALA A 119 -7.42 -2.07 11.36
C ALA A 119 -6.56 -1.12 10.53
N LEU A 120 -5.69 -0.38 11.19
CA LEU A 120 -4.59 0.35 10.59
C LEU A 120 -3.28 -0.30 11.01
N ARG A 121 -2.30 -0.27 10.11
CA ARG A 121 -0.96 -0.81 10.36
C ARG A 121 0.10 0.28 10.26
N SER A 122 1.30 -0.02 10.77
CA SER A 122 2.46 0.88 10.68
C SER A 122 2.87 1.14 9.23
N ASN A 123 2.71 0.16 8.34
CA ASN A 123 2.91 0.30 6.91
C ASN A 123 1.58 0.59 6.20
N PRO A 124 1.27 1.85 5.86
CA PRO A 124 0.03 2.16 5.17
C PRO A 124 0.01 1.59 3.75
N SER A 125 -1.17 1.20 3.28
CA SER A 125 -1.39 0.80 1.90
C SER A 125 -2.58 1.52 1.28
N SER A 126 -2.59 1.67 -0.04
CA SER A 126 -3.73 2.24 -0.75
C SER A 126 -4.96 1.36 -0.56
N GLY A 127 -6.08 1.98 -0.14
CA GLY A 127 -7.32 1.25 0.14
C GLY A 127 -7.27 0.34 1.37
N ASN A 128 -6.22 0.41 2.17
CA ASN A 128 -6.02 -0.43 3.37
C ASN A 128 -6.01 -1.95 3.03
N LEU A 129 -5.49 -2.31 1.88
CA LEU A 129 -5.51 -3.69 1.36
C LEU A 129 -4.35 -4.56 1.86
N HIS A 130 -3.27 -3.95 2.33
CA HIS A 130 -2.07 -4.61 2.88
C HIS A 130 -1.54 -5.77 2.00
N PRO A 131 -1.19 -5.54 0.73
CA PRO A 131 -0.88 -6.62 -0.21
C PRO A 131 0.43 -7.36 0.07
N THR A 132 1.28 -6.81 0.90
CA THR A 132 2.64 -7.32 1.20
C THR A 132 2.76 -8.06 2.52
N GLU A 133 1.66 -8.33 3.18
CA GLU A 133 1.64 -8.99 4.50
C GLU A 133 1.19 -10.43 4.46
#